data_e562068f632b9002c52a7393d7786169
#
_entry.id   e562068f632b9002c52a7393d7786169
#
_cell.length_a   1.000
_cell.length_b   1.000
_cell.length_c   1.000
_cell.angle_alpha   90.00
_cell.angle_beta   90.00
_cell.angle_gamma   90.00
#
_symmetry.space_group_name_H-M   'P 1'
#
loop_
_entity.id
_entity.type
_entity.pdbx_description
1 polymer ?
#
loop_
_entity_poly.entity_id
_entity_poly.type
_entity_poly.pdbx_seq_one_letter_code
_entity_poly.pdbx_strand_id
1 'polypeptide(L)'
;SSYVVKPGENDVSTKDVYGGTTRFFSQVMTKRGIEVNFCDLYDEEKLSNLINDKTKLVWFESPSNPGINIFDIEKYAEIVHKSNAYLVADGTFTSPFITRHLEHGVDIVFHSTTKYIGGHSDTLGGVVTTNKEDVWEKLYEYQKTSGGIMSPFDAYLCQRGLYTLGPRLVMHSANAHKLAEYLE
;
A
#
# COMPACT_ATOMS: atom_id res chain seq x y z
N SER A 1 9.15 -3.57 1.68
CA SER A 1 10.18 -2.56 1.44
C SER A 1 11.58 -3.06 1.79
N SER A 2 11.83 -3.56 3.01
CA SER A 2 13.18 -3.91 3.51
C SER A 2 13.97 -4.97 2.71
N TYR A 3 13.41 -5.57 1.69
CA TYR A 3 14.11 -6.48 0.78
C TYR A 3 14.33 -5.87 -0.61
N VAL A 4 13.46 -4.96 -0.99
CA VAL A 4 13.59 -4.20 -2.24
C VAL A 4 14.57 -3.05 -2.09
N VAL A 5 14.66 -2.48 -0.87
CA VAL A 5 15.50 -1.31 -0.54
C VAL A 5 16.69 -1.74 0.31
N LYS A 6 17.88 -1.31 -0.05
CA LYS A 6 19.14 -1.65 0.62
C LYS A 6 19.60 -0.55 1.57
N PRO A 7 20.43 -0.86 2.58
CA PRO A 7 21.08 0.17 3.40
C PRO A 7 21.81 1.21 2.53
N GLY A 8 21.60 2.50 2.81
CA GLY A 8 22.14 3.62 2.05
C GLY A 8 21.25 4.10 0.89
N GLU A 9 20.19 3.39 0.57
CA GLU A 9 19.09 3.83 -0.29
C GLU A 9 18.00 4.50 0.55
N ASN A 10 17.03 5.14 -0.12
CA ASN A 10 15.93 5.80 0.58
C ASN A 10 14.56 5.49 -0.03
N ASP A 11 13.55 5.69 0.80
CA ASP A 11 12.15 5.68 0.42
C ASP A 11 11.54 7.07 0.65
N VAL A 12 10.51 7.40 -0.11
CA VAL A 12 9.64 8.55 0.14
C VAL A 12 8.25 8.02 0.51
N SER A 13 7.63 8.59 1.54
CA SER A 13 6.26 8.23 1.93
C SER A 13 5.40 9.47 2.11
N THR A 14 4.12 9.37 1.82
CA THR A 14 3.18 10.38 2.28
C THR A 14 3.05 10.34 3.81
N LYS A 15 2.79 11.49 4.43
CA LYS A 15 2.69 11.61 5.89
C LYS A 15 1.44 10.94 6.45
N ASP A 16 0.34 11.10 5.73
CA ASP A 16 -0.96 10.60 6.12
C ASP A 16 -1.12 9.15 5.63
N VAL A 17 -0.54 8.24 6.39
CA VAL A 17 -0.60 6.78 6.17
C VAL A 17 -0.87 6.08 7.49
N TYR A 18 -1.32 4.83 7.42
CA TYR A 18 -1.57 4.02 8.60
C TYR A 18 -0.41 4.10 9.61
N GLY A 19 -0.73 4.32 10.89
CA GLY A 19 0.26 4.52 11.94
C GLY A 19 1.25 3.35 12.13
N GLY A 20 0.86 2.12 11.73
CA GLY A 20 1.76 0.97 11.67
C GLY A 20 2.83 1.13 10.59
N THR A 21 2.47 1.68 9.43
CA THR A 21 3.39 1.99 8.32
C THR A 21 4.39 3.05 8.75
N THR A 22 3.91 4.15 9.36
CA THR A 22 4.79 5.20 9.91
C THR A 22 5.76 4.66 10.95
N ARG A 23 5.29 3.82 11.88
CA ARG A 23 6.16 3.18 12.88
C ARG A 23 7.19 2.26 12.24
N PHE A 24 6.79 1.46 11.25
CA PHE A 24 7.71 0.59 10.54
C PHE A 24 8.81 1.39 9.83
N PHE A 25 8.44 2.45 9.13
CA PHE A 25 9.40 3.31 8.43
C PHE A 25 10.35 4.02 9.40
N SER A 26 9.82 4.66 10.45
CA SER A 26 10.62 5.45 11.37
C SER A 26 11.43 4.65 12.39
N GLN A 27 10.98 3.45 12.76
CA GLN A 27 11.62 2.68 13.84
C GLN A 27 12.34 1.41 13.38
N VAL A 28 11.93 0.83 12.25
CA VAL A 28 12.52 -0.41 11.72
C VAL A 28 13.43 -0.13 10.55
N MET A 29 12.96 0.60 9.54
CA MET A 29 13.73 0.88 8.33
C MET A 29 14.95 1.75 8.62
N THR A 30 14.81 2.80 9.43
CA THR A 30 15.92 3.66 9.83
C THR A 30 17.03 2.90 10.57
N LYS A 31 16.67 1.95 11.45
CA LYS A 31 17.66 1.08 12.13
C LYS A 31 18.38 0.13 11.18
N ARG A 32 17.85 -0.09 9.99
CA ARG A 32 18.49 -0.88 8.93
C ARG A 32 19.30 -0.02 7.95
N GLY A 33 19.50 1.27 8.26
CA GLY A 33 20.25 2.19 7.42
C GLY A 33 19.51 2.62 6.16
N ILE A 34 18.18 2.53 6.15
CA ILE A 34 17.32 3.02 5.07
C ILE A 34 16.68 4.31 5.54
N GLU A 35 16.91 5.39 4.82
CA GLU A 35 16.29 6.68 5.08
C GLU A 35 14.85 6.68 4.54
N VAL A 36 13.89 7.22 5.30
CA VAL A 36 12.53 7.42 4.82
C VAL A 36 12.15 8.88 4.98
N ASN A 37 11.85 9.52 3.87
CA ASN A 37 11.47 10.93 3.80
C ASN A 37 9.95 11.04 3.69
N PHE A 38 9.34 11.93 4.50
CA PHE A 38 7.90 12.12 4.49
C PHE A 38 7.50 13.45 3.84
N CYS A 39 6.54 13.42 2.93
CA CYS A 39 5.95 14.61 2.31
C CYS A 39 4.43 14.65 2.49
N ASP A 40 3.87 15.84 2.30
CA ASP A 40 2.41 15.99 2.19
C ASP A 40 1.92 15.35 0.90
N LEU A 41 0.72 14.76 0.94
CA LEU A 41 0.13 14.06 -0.20
C LEU A 41 -0.11 14.98 -1.41
N TYR A 42 -0.39 16.26 -1.16
CA TYR A 42 -0.71 17.24 -2.21
C TYR A 42 0.49 18.10 -2.63
N ASP A 43 1.67 17.91 -2.02
CA ASP A 43 2.88 18.66 -2.30
C ASP A 43 3.75 17.95 -3.36
N GLU A 44 3.30 18.04 -4.61
CA GLU A 44 3.95 17.40 -5.75
C GLU A 44 5.38 17.93 -6.00
N GLU A 45 5.60 19.23 -5.77
CA GLU A 45 6.91 19.81 -5.90
C GLU A 45 7.88 19.23 -4.89
N LYS A 46 7.45 19.13 -3.64
CA LYS A 46 8.24 18.50 -2.58
C LYS A 46 8.47 17.03 -2.84
N LEU A 47 7.45 16.30 -3.31
CA LEU A 47 7.60 14.91 -3.71
C LEU A 47 8.69 14.77 -4.77
N SER A 48 8.62 15.56 -5.83
CA SER A 48 9.61 15.55 -6.92
C SER A 48 11.02 15.85 -6.41
N ASN A 49 11.16 16.82 -5.49
CA ASN A 49 12.46 17.22 -4.93
C ASN A 49 13.04 16.18 -3.95
N LEU A 50 12.22 15.34 -3.31
CA LEU A 50 12.68 14.28 -2.43
C LEU A 50 13.14 13.03 -3.18
N ILE A 51 12.64 12.82 -4.39
CA ILE A 51 13.06 11.71 -5.25
C ILE A 51 14.45 11.99 -5.82
N ASN A 52 15.38 11.07 -5.63
CA ASN A 52 16.75 11.14 -6.13
C ASN A 52 17.23 9.75 -6.57
N ASP A 53 18.49 9.64 -7.05
CA ASP A 53 19.05 8.39 -7.59
C ASP A 53 19.08 7.23 -6.59
N LYS A 54 18.99 7.50 -5.28
CA LYS A 54 18.93 6.50 -4.21
C LYS A 54 17.52 6.10 -3.86
N THR A 55 16.50 6.83 -4.34
CA THR A 55 15.10 6.53 -4.04
C THR A 55 14.67 5.26 -4.76
N LYS A 56 14.12 4.31 -4.01
CA LYS A 56 13.66 3.02 -4.54
C LYS A 56 12.16 2.87 -4.50
N LEU A 57 11.52 3.34 -3.44
CA LEU A 57 10.08 3.27 -3.30
C LEU A 57 9.51 4.66 -3.00
N VAL A 58 8.37 4.95 -3.60
CA VAL A 58 7.48 6.04 -3.20
C VAL A 58 6.19 5.41 -2.71
N TRP A 59 5.91 5.55 -1.42
CA TRP A 59 4.77 4.92 -0.75
C TRP A 59 3.65 5.91 -0.49
N PHE A 60 2.44 5.53 -0.82
CA PHE A 60 1.24 6.30 -0.51
C PHE A 60 0.06 5.42 -0.07
N GLU A 61 -0.93 6.06 0.53
CA GLU A 61 -2.23 5.48 0.85
C GLU A 61 -3.32 6.45 0.37
N SER A 62 -4.27 5.97 -0.46
CA SER A 62 -5.39 6.78 -0.94
C SER A 62 -6.63 5.89 -1.12
N PRO A 63 -7.74 6.20 -0.40
CA PRO A 63 -7.88 7.20 0.65
C PRO A 63 -6.89 6.99 1.79
N SER A 64 -6.36 8.07 2.37
CA SER A 64 -5.36 8.03 3.43
C SER A 64 -5.97 7.68 4.80
N ASN A 65 -5.14 7.24 5.75
CA ASN A 65 -5.57 6.93 7.11
C ASN A 65 -4.78 7.75 8.15
N PRO A 66 -5.42 8.65 8.94
CA PRO A 66 -6.88 8.76 9.17
C PRO A 66 -7.59 9.84 8.32
N GLY A 67 -6.88 10.62 7.53
CA GLY A 67 -7.39 11.85 6.93
C GLY A 67 -8.39 11.67 5.78
N ILE A 68 -8.54 10.43 5.24
CA ILE A 68 -9.41 10.13 4.09
C ILE A 68 -9.09 11.03 2.88
N ASN A 69 -7.85 11.44 2.75
CA ASN A 69 -7.39 12.25 1.64
C ASN A 69 -7.32 11.42 0.36
N ILE A 70 -7.79 12.00 -0.74
CA ILE A 70 -7.82 11.37 -2.07
C ILE A 70 -7.03 12.26 -3.03
N PHE A 71 -6.27 11.66 -3.92
CA PHE A 71 -5.50 12.37 -4.94
C PHE A 71 -5.45 11.58 -6.25
N ASP A 72 -4.94 12.22 -7.29
CA ASP A 72 -4.79 11.64 -8.61
C ASP A 72 -3.60 10.67 -8.65
N ILE A 73 -3.89 9.38 -8.71
CA ILE A 73 -2.89 8.30 -8.69
C ILE A 73 -2.02 8.35 -9.96
N GLU A 74 -2.62 8.61 -11.12
CA GLU A 74 -1.91 8.63 -12.40
C GLU A 74 -0.88 9.76 -12.43
N LYS A 75 -1.22 10.91 -11.87
CA LYS A 75 -0.31 12.04 -11.74
C LYS A 75 0.89 11.72 -10.83
N TYR A 76 0.67 10.98 -9.75
CA TYR A 76 1.77 10.49 -8.91
C TYR A 76 2.67 9.50 -9.68
N ALA A 77 2.07 8.61 -10.44
CA ALA A 77 2.81 7.68 -11.29
C ALA A 77 3.70 8.42 -12.30
N GLU A 78 3.17 9.46 -12.95
CA GLU A 78 3.94 10.31 -13.86
C GLU A 78 5.14 11.00 -13.19
N ILE A 79 5.01 11.44 -11.94
CA ILE A 79 6.11 12.06 -11.19
C ILE A 79 7.17 11.01 -10.85
N VAL A 80 6.75 9.88 -10.29
CA VAL A 80 7.65 8.83 -9.80
C VAL A 80 8.41 8.16 -10.94
N HIS A 81 7.74 7.91 -12.06
CA HIS A 81 8.32 7.23 -13.21
C HIS A 81 9.31 8.10 -14.02
N LYS A 82 9.50 9.38 -13.68
CA LYS A 82 10.65 10.16 -14.15
C LYS A 82 11.97 9.70 -13.51
N SER A 83 11.90 8.86 -12.50
CA SER A 83 13.01 8.23 -11.80
C SER A 83 13.00 6.72 -11.96
N ASN A 84 13.95 6.03 -11.29
CA ASN A 84 14.00 4.57 -11.21
C ASN A 84 13.29 4.02 -9.96
N ALA A 85 12.48 4.84 -9.26
CA ALA A 85 11.73 4.40 -8.11
C ALA A 85 10.43 3.71 -8.52
N TYR A 86 9.96 2.76 -7.68
CA TYR A 86 8.66 2.15 -7.83
C TYR A 86 7.61 2.91 -7.02
N LEU A 87 6.44 3.10 -7.62
CA LEU A 87 5.26 3.62 -6.92
C LEU A 87 4.54 2.48 -6.19
N VAL A 88 4.37 2.63 -4.89
CA VAL A 88 3.74 1.64 -4.00
C VAL A 88 2.47 2.21 -3.38
N ALA A 89 1.36 1.53 -3.56
CA ALA A 89 0.09 1.90 -2.94
C ALA A 89 -0.28 0.93 -1.81
N ASP A 90 -0.72 1.47 -0.68
CA ASP A 90 -1.56 0.71 0.24
C ASP A 90 -3.03 0.85 -0.19
N GLY A 91 -3.55 -0.21 -0.80
CA GLY A 91 -4.91 -0.28 -1.32
C GLY A 91 -5.92 -0.86 -0.32
N THR A 92 -5.56 -0.97 0.95
CA THR A 92 -6.38 -1.64 1.97
C THR A 92 -7.76 -1.00 2.11
N PHE A 93 -7.87 0.33 2.03
CA PHE A 93 -9.12 1.05 2.20
C PHE A 93 -10.13 0.80 1.08
N THR A 94 -9.68 0.75 -0.16
CA THR A 94 -10.56 0.58 -1.33
C THR A 94 -10.72 -0.87 -1.74
N SER A 95 -9.77 -1.73 -1.37
CA SER A 95 -9.63 -3.07 -1.91
C SER A 95 -9.50 -3.09 -3.46
N PRO A 96 -9.15 -4.23 -4.07
CA PRO A 96 -9.10 -4.32 -5.54
C PRO A 96 -10.48 -4.25 -6.22
N PHE A 97 -11.57 -4.26 -5.44
CA PHE A 97 -12.91 -4.13 -5.98
C PHE A 97 -13.27 -2.68 -6.34
N ILE A 98 -12.82 -1.70 -5.53
CA ILE A 98 -13.12 -0.28 -5.75
C ILE A 98 -12.02 0.37 -6.61
N THR A 99 -10.74 0.14 -6.27
CA THR A 99 -9.62 0.76 -6.99
C THR A 99 -8.60 -0.27 -7.40
N ARG A 100 -8.41 -0.42 -8.70
CA ARG A 100 -7.39 -1.31 -9.29
C ARG A 100 -6.11 -0.54 -9.55
N HIS A 101 -5.38 -0.26 -8.51
CA HIS A 101 -4.20 0.62 -8.52
C HIS A 101 -3.19 0.31 -9.62
N LEU A 102 -2.97 -0.99 -9.96
CA LEU A 102 -2.06 -1.37 -11.06
C LEU A 102 -2.51 -0.85 -12.43
N GLU A 103 -3.80 -0.64 -12.65
CA GLU A 103 -4.35 -0.09 -13.89
C GLU A 103 -4.13 1.44 -13.98
N HIS A 104 -3.80 2.10 -12.85
CA HIS A 104 -3.53 3.52 -12.74
C HIS A 104 -2.04 3.85 -12.60
N GLY A 105 -1.16 2.95 -13.02
CA GLY A 105 0.28 3.19 -13.05
C GLY A 105 1.04 2.88 -11.76
N VAL A 106 0.38 2.32 -10.74
CA VAL A 106 1.08 1.82 -9.54
C VAL A 106 1.85 0.55 -9.87
N ASP A 107 3.09 0.43 -9.39
CA ASP A 107 3.95 -0.73 -9.66
C ASP A 107 3.74 -1.87 -8.67
N ILE A 108 3.47 -1.53 -7.42
CA ILE A 108 3.33 -2.47 -6.31
C ILE A 108 2.11 -2.08 -5.48
N VAL A 109 1.22 -3.01 -5.23
CA VAL A 109 0.04 -2.78 -4.39
C VAL A 109 0.09 -3.70 -3.18
N PHE A 110 -0.05 -3.12 -2.01
CA PHE A 110 -0.20 -3.82 -0.74
C PHE A 110 -1.67 -3.78 -0.29
N HIS A 111 -2.15 -4.89 0.27
CA HIS A 111 -3.42 -4.94 0.98
C HIS A 111 -3.25 -5.70 2.30
N SER A 112 -3.77 -5.14 3.38
CA SER A 112 -4.01 -5.92 4.59
C SER A 112 -5.20 -6.86 4.35
N THR A 113 -4.93 -8.16 4.28
CA THR A 113 -6.01 -9.17 4.17
C THR A 113 -6.85 -9.27 5.43
N THR A 114 -6.33 -8.76 6.55
CA THR A 114 -7.04 -8.60 7.84
C THR A 114 -8.33 -7.78 7.72
N LYS A 115 -8.41 -6.88 6.72
CA LYS A 115 -9.51 -5.92 6.54
C LYS A 115 -10.56 -6.47 5.57
N TYR A 116 -10.86 -5.76 4.50
CA TYR A 116 -11.95 -6.12 3.59
C TYR A 116 -11.77 -7.46 2.87
N ILE A 117 -10.53 -7.87 2.57
CA ILE A 117 -10.26 -9.15 1.89
C ILE A 117 -10.72 -10.32 2.75
N GLY A 118 -10.29 -10.41 4.00
CA GLY A 118 -10.80 -11.40 4.96
C GLY A 118 -12.25 -11.12 5.34
N GLY A 119 -12.53 -9.88 5.74
CA GLY A 119 -13.86 -9.30 5.89
C GLY A 119 -14.68 -9.76 7.10
N HIS A 120 -14.13 -10.62 7.97
CA HIS A 120 -14.85 -11.23 9.06
C HIS A 120 -14.12 -11.11 10.43
N SER A 121 -13.05 -10.34 10.50
CA SER A 121 -12.22 -10.14 11.71
C SER A 121 -11.66 -11.44 12.33
N ASP A 122 -11.43 -12.46 11.52
CA ASP A 122 -11.04 -13.81 11.92
C ASP A 122 -9.71 -14.27 11.31
N THR A 123 -9.02 -13.40 10.57
CA THR A 123 -7.72 -13.69 9.95
C THR A 123 -6.79 -12.49 10.02
N LEU A 124 -5.50 -12.74 10.07
CA LEU A 124 -4.44 -11.73 10.00
C LEU A 124 -3.51 -12.03 8.83
N GLY A 125 -3.18 -10.99 8.05
CA GLY A 125 -2.22 -11.15 6.97
C GLY A 125 -2.16 -9.98 6.02
N GLY A 126 -1.37 -10.15 4.98
CA GLY A 126 -1.21 -9.19 3.90
C GLY A 126 -0.94 -9.87 2.58
N VAL A 127 -1.24 -9.19 1.52
CA VAL A 127 -0.90 -9.58 0.16
C VAL A 127 -0.22 -8.42 -0.56
N VAL A 128 0.78 -8.75 -1.36
CA VAL A 128 1.44 -7.81 -2.25
C VAL A 128 1.23 -8.28 -3.67
N THR A 129 0.82 -7.39 -4.55
CA THR A 129 0.65 -7.65 -5.97
C THR A 129 1.50 -6.70 -6.80
N THR A 130 2.07 -7.18 -7.89
CA THR A 130 2.87 -6.39 -8.81
C THR A 130 2.84 -7.00 -10.20
N ASN A 131 3.00 -6.17 -11.23
CA ASN A 131 3.22 -6.57 -12.61
C ASN A 131 4.71 -6.44 -13.04
N LYS A 132 5.61 -6.11 -12.08
CA LYS A 132 7.07 -6.02 -12.30
C LYS A 132 7.72 -7.35 -11.94
N GLU A 133 8.27 -8.03 -12.93
CA GLU A 133 8.87 -9.37 -12.75
C GLU A 133 10.03 -9.36 -11.75
N ASP A 134 10.92 -8.39 -11.85
CA ASP A 134 12.08 -8.25 -10.95
C ASP A 134 11.68 -8.00 -9.48
N VAL A 135 10.56 -7.30 -9.25
CA VAL A 135 9.99 -7.11 -7.91
C VAL A 135 9.38 -8.41 -7.41
N TRP A 136 8.62 -9.09 -8.27
CA TRP A 136 8.00 -10.37 -7.93
C TRP A 136 9.05 -11.43 -7.53
N GLU A 137 10.13 -11.56 -8.30
CA GLU A 137 11.22 -12.51 -8.00
C GLU A 137 11.84 -12.23 -6.62
N LYS A 138 12.18 -10.97 -6.33
CA LYS A 138 12.72 -10.55 -5.03
C LYS A 138 11.76 -10.84 -3.86
N LEU A 139 10.47 -10.55 -4.03
CA LEU A 139 9.48 -10.80 -3.00
C LEU A 139 9.25 -12.28 -2.77
N TYR A 140 9.24 -13.08 -3.85
CA TYR A 140 9.10 -14.53 -3.77
C TYR A 140 10.30 -15.18 -3.07
N GLU A 141 11.51 -14.75 -3.40
CA GLU A 141 12.72 -15.20 -2.73
C GLU A 141 12.70 -14.84 -1.24
N TYR A 142 12.31 -13.61 -0.91
CA TYR A 142 12.17 -13.18 0.48
C TYR A 142 11.15 -14.04 1.25
N GLN A 143 9.99 -14.28 0.66
CA GLN A 143 8.94 -15.11 1.25
C GLN A 143 9.45 -16.52 1.58
N LYS A 144 10.14 -17.15 0.66
CA LYS A 144 10.74 -18.49 0.85
C LYS A 144 11.81 -18.48 1.94
N THR A 145 12.69 -17.49 1.92
CA THR A 145 13.86 -17.43 2.81
C THR A 145 13.50 -17.00 4.23
N SER A 146 12.60 -16.02 4.38
CA SER A 146 12.18 -15.51 5.69
C SER A 146 11.09 -16.33 6.35
N GLY A 147 10.39 -17.18 5.59
CA GLY A 147 9.23 -17.93 6.08
C GLY A 147 7.99 -17.06 6.34
N GLY A 148 7.97 -15.80 5.83
CA GLY A 148 6.84 -14.88 5.96
C GLY A 148 5.65 -15.25 5.08
N ILE A 149 5.11 -16.44 5.29
CA ILE A 149 3.95 -16.99 4.55
C ILE A 149 2.71 -17.03 5.43
N MET A 150 1.57 -16.82 4.79
CA MET A 150 0.27 -16.96 5.47
C MET A 150 0.04 -18.44 5.84
N SER A 151 -0.56 -18.69 7.02
CA SER A 151 -0.95 -20.04 7.39
C SER A 151 -1.99 -20.60 6.41
N PRO A 152 -2.05 -21.93 6.17
CA PRO A 152 -3.07 -22.50 5.30
C PRO A 152 -4.49 -22.17 5.73
N PHE A 153 -4.74 -22.06 7.04
CA PHE A 153 -6.05 -21.73 7.58
C PHE A 153 -6.42 -20.26 7.31
N ASP A 154 -5.51 -19.31 7.55
CA ASP A 154 -5.73 -17.90 7.19
C ASP A 154 -5.91 -17.71 5.68
N ALA A 155 -5.14 -18.43 4.86
CA ALA A 155 -5.29 -18.41 3.41
C ALA A 155 -6.69 -18.89 2.96
N TYR A 156 -7.18 -19.95 3.58
CA TYR A 156 -8.55 -20.45 3.35
C TYR A 156 -9.60 -19.41 3.74
N LEU A 157 -9.46 -18.78 4.91
CA LEU A 157 -10.39 -17.72 5.35
C LEU A 157 -10.37 -16.51 4.44
N CYS A 158 -9.19 -16.09 3.99
CA CYS A 158 -9.05 -15.01 3.01
C CYS A 158 -9.71 -15.35 1.67
N GLN A 159 -9.50 -16.57 1.16
CA GLN A 159 -10.13 -17.03 -0.08
C GLN A 159 -11.66 -17.03 0.07
N ARG A 160 -12.18 -17.53 1.19
CA ARG A 160 -13.59 -17.50 1.51
C ARG A 160 -14.14 -16.06 1.57
N GLY A 161 -13.39 -15.14 2.18
CA GLY A 161 -13.73 -13.72 2.24
C GLY A 161 -13.84 -13.06 0.87
N LEU A 162 -12.94 -13.43 -0.05
CA LEU A 162 -12.95 -12.91 -1.44
C LEU A 162 -14.25 -13.23 -2.19
N TYR A 163 -14.89 -14.36 -1.95
CA TYR A 163 -16.16 -14.72 -2.61
C TYR A 163 -17.30 -13.73 -2.34
N THR A 164 -17.25 -13.02 -1.22
CA THR A 164 -18.26 -12.04 -0.81
C THR A 164 -17.74 -10.59 -0.84
N LEU A 165 -16.53 -10.35 -1.32
CA LEU A 165 -15.93 -9.02 -1.31
C LEU A 165 -16.79 -7.99 -2.04
N GLY A 166 -17.21 -8.28 -3.26
CA GLY A 166 -18.04 -7.38 -4.08
C GLY A 166 -19.36 -6.98 -3.38
N PRO A 167 -20.24 -7.94 -3.04
CA PRO A 167 -21.49 -7.65 -2.32
C PRO A 167 -21.27 -6.89 -1.00
N ARG A 168 -20.23 -7.21 -0.24
CA ARG A 168 -19.93 -6.50 1.02
C ARG A 168 -19.53 -5.05 0.76
N LEU A 169 -18.68 -4.79 -0.22
CA LEU A 169 -18.24 -3.42 -0.50
C LEU A 169 -19.33 -2.54 -1.10
N VAL A 170 -20.21 -3.09 -1.93
CA VAL A 170 -21.40 -2.38 -2.40
C VAL A 170 -22.24 -1.93 -1.20
N MET A 171 -22.48 -2.82 -0.24
CA MET A 171 -23.25 -2.49 0.96
C MET A 171 -22.52 -1.52 1.89
N HIS A 172 -21.21 -1.70 2.11
CA HIS A 172 -20.41 -0.78 2.92
C HIS A 172 -20.45 0.64 2.33
N SER A 173 -20.24 0.79 1.02
CA SER A 173 -20.26 2.09 0.35
C SER A 173 -21.62 2.76 0.44
N ALA A 174 -22.71 2.01 0.21
CA ALA A 174 -24.06 2.53 0.33
C ALA A 174 -24.41 2.98 1.75
N ASN A 175 -23.97 2.22 2.76
CA ASN A 175 -24.19 2.59 4.16
C ASN A 175 -23.37 3.81 4.57
N ALA A 176 -22.11 3.89 4.14
CA ALA A 176 -21.23 5.03 4.40
C ALA A 176 -21.81 6.32 3.79
N HIS A 177 -22.32 6.25 2.55
CA HIS A 177 -22.94 7.39 1.89
C HIS A 177 -24.19 7.90 2.65
N LYS A 178 -25.10 7.00 3.01
CA LYS A 178 -26.28 7.37 3.82
C LYS A 178 -25.91 7.98 5.16
N LEU A 179 -24.85 7.46 5.81
CA LEU A 179 -24.40 8.00 7.08
C LEU A 179 -23.81 9.41 6.90
N ALA A 180 -23.02 9.62 5.84
CA ALA A 180 -22.46 10.93 5.54
C ALA A 180 -23.57 11.98 5.29
N GLU A 181 -24.57 11.64 4.45
CA GLU A 181 -25.74 12.51 4.21
C GLU A 181 -26.52 12.83 5.48
N TYR A 182 -26.61 11.88 6.42
CA TYR A 182 -27.31 12.10 7.69
C TYR A 182 -26.55 13.02 8.64
N LEU A 183 -25.21 13.00 8.59
CA LEU A 183 -24.35 13.79 9.48
C LEU A 183 -24.06 15.20 8.95
N GLU A 184 -24.28 15.47 7.65
CA GLU A 184 -24.13 16.76 6.99
C GLU A 184 -25.32 17.70 7.30
#